data_9df278d0e0d05faffe78622625083bee
#
_entry.id   9df278d0e0d05faffe78622625083bee
#
_cell.length_a   1.000
_cell.length_b   1.000
_cell.length_c   1.000
_cell.angle_alpha   90.00
_cell.angle_beta   90.00
_cell.angle_gamma   90.00
#
_symmetry.space_group_name_H-M   'P 1'
#
loop_
_entity.id
_entity.type
_entity.pdbx_description
1 polymer ?
#
loop_
_entity_poly.entity_id
_entity_poly.type
_entity_poly.pdbx_seq_one_letter_code
_entity_poly.pdbx_strand_id
1 'polypeptide(L)'
;VDPKNPENKVFQNVRLSEPVENISWHPENYKEVIELNNMNRALTNTTLVTILVVLGQLLTSVVGGYAFARLKFPGRDTVFVFYLGTIMIPFVMLIVPLYQLMVVIGWTDRLAALIIPWIFTAYGTFLMRQHFITFPKEIEEAALLDGASRLQILTQILIPASVPALATQATFTFLYAWNSFIWPLVIINVGNEKNHVLTLALNVLRGRAADTPNLILAGAAIAIIPPLIVFIFGQRFFVESVASSGVKG
;
A
#
# COMPACT_ATOMS: atom_id res chain seq x y z
N VAL A 1 42.28 3.04 -16.93
CA VAL A 1 43.07 1.85 -16.50
C VAL A 1 42.95 0.83 -17.61
N ASP A 2 44.06 0.37 -18.16
CA ASP A 2 44.06 -0.67 -19.19
C ASP A 2 43.52 -1.98 -18.58
N PRO A 3 42.41 -2.57 -19.11
CA PRO A 3 41.85 -3.81 -18.56
C PRO A 3 42.83 -5.02 -18.60
N LYS A 4 43.84 -4.95 -19.45
CA LYS A 4 44.88 -6.00 -19.59
C LYS A 4 46.10 -5.77 -18.71
N ASN A 5 46.27 -4.54 -18.18
CA ASN A 5 47.44 -4.19 -17.38
C ASN A 5 47.08 -3.06 -16.38
N PRO A 6 46.56 -3.40 -15.19
CA PRO A 6 46.04 -2.43 -14.21
C PRO A 6 47.08 -1.45 -13.66
N GLU A 7 48.36 -1.74 -13.86
CA GLU A 7 49.47 -0.87 -13.45
C GLU A 7 49.74 0.28 -14.44
N ASN A 8 49.24 0.19 -15.68
CA ASN A 8 49.41 1.23 -16.69
C ASN A 8 48.30 2.29 -16.54
N LYS A 9 48.56 3.32 -15.76
CA LYS A 9 47.70 4.51 -15.63
C LYS A 9 48.05 5.47 -16.75
N VAL A 10 47.27 5.43 -17.84
CA VAL A 10 47.34 6.45 -18.90
C VAL A 10 46.34 7.54 -18.57
N PHE A 11 46.80 8.78 -18.40
CA PHE A 11 45.93 9.94 -18.27
C PHE A 11 45.37 10.30 -19.65
N GLN A 12 44.14 9.91 -19.90
CA GLN A 12 43.42 10.25 -21.12
C GLN A 12 42.27 11.21 -20.81
N ASN A 13 41.99 12.13 -21.73
CA ASN A 13 40.88 13.05 -21.59
C ASN A 13 39.57 12.22 -21.57
N VAL A 14 38.77 12.38 -20.55
CA VAL A 14 37.48 11.62 -20.32
C VAL A 14 36.57 11.69 -21.53
N ARG A 15 36.61 12.79 -22.32
CA ARG A 15 35.83 12.96 -23.55
C ARG A 15 36.29 12.11 -24.73
N LEU A 16 37.48 11.51 -24.66
CA LEU A 16 38.09 10.68 -25.69
C LEU A 16 38.19 9.19 -25.27
N SER A 17 37.76 8.86 -24.05
CA SER A 17 37.69 7.48 -23.59
C SER A 17 36.36 6.86 -24.04
N GLU A 18 36.42 5.80 -24.84
CA GLU A 18 35.25 4.97 -25.08
C GLU A 18 34.86 4.29 -23.75
N PRO A 19 33.56 4.34 -23.34
CA PRO A 19 33.11 3.63 -22.17
C PRO A 19 33.26 2.12 -22.41
N VAL A 20 34.13 1.46 -21.68
CA VAL A 20 34.22 0.00 -21.68
C VAL A 20 33.04 -0.48 -20.79
N GLU A 21 31.97 -0.93 -21.41
CA GLU A 21 30.86 -1.58 -20.72
C GLU A 21 31.28 -2.96 -20.23
N ASN A 22 31.78 -3.03 -19.02
CA ASN A 22 31.97 -4.29 -18.31
C ASN A 22 30.71 -4.57 -17.48
N ILE A 23 29.92 -5.55 -17.92
CA ILE A 23 28.82 -6.07 -17.09
C ILE A 23 29.45 -6.89 -15.97
N SER A 24 29.50 -6.34 -14.77
CA SER A 24 29.98 -7.03 -13.58
C SER A 24 28.83 -7.18 -12.58
N TRP A 25 28.74 -8.35 -11.96
CA TRP A 25 27.73 -8.65 -10.97
C TRP A 25 28.21 -8.21 -9.59
N HIS A 26 27.47 -7.31 -8.93
CA HIS A 26 27.83 -6.70 -7.65
C HIS A 26 26.78 -7.00 -6.57
N PRO A 27 26.65 -8.25 -6.07
CA PRO A 27 25.70 -8.60 -5.03
C PRO A 27 25.99 -7.92 -3.69
N GLU A 28 27.22 -7.47 -3.46
CA GLU A 28 27.66 -6.69 -2.31
C GLU A 28 26.86 -5.40 -2.11
N ASN A 29 26.41 -4.77 -3.18
CA ASN A 29 25.59 -3.56 -3.11
C ASN A 29 24.29 -3.78 -2.31
N TYR A 30 23.67 -4.96 -2.42
CA TYR A 30 22.45 -5.29 -1.68
C TYR A 30 22.72 -5.42 -0.18
N LYS A 31 23.86 -6.05 0.19
CA LYS A 31 24.28 -6.16 1.58
C LYS A 31 24.56 -4.80 2.18
N GLU A 32 25.32 -3.98 1.47
CA GLU A 32 25.69 -2.64 1.88
C GLU A 32 24.44 -1.75 2.10
N VAL A 33 23.47 -1.78 1.20
CA VAL A 33 22.21 -1.05 1.34
C VAL A 33 21.44 -1.48 2.58
N ILE A 34 21.43 -2.79 2.88
CA ILE A 34 20.74 -3.32 4.06
C ILE A 34 21.37 -2.82 5.35
N GLU A 35 22.71 -2.73 5.39
CA GLU A 35 23.46 -2.32 6.57
C GLU A 35 23.48 -0.80 6.77
N LEU A 36 23.63 -0.02 5.68
CA LEU A 36 23.86 1.43 5.72
C LEU A 36 22.72 2.25 6.36
N ASN A 37 21.48 1.78 6.33
CA ASN A 37 20.33 2.63 6.70
C ASN A 37 19.26 1.92 7.50
N ASN A 38 19.63 0.91 8.29
CA ASN A 38 18.67 0.07 9.02
C ASN A 38 17.52 -0.43 8.11
N MET A 39 17.84 -0.74 6.84
CA MET A 39 16.86 -1.09 5.82
C MET A 39 15.99 -2.27 6.23
N ASN A 40 16.54 -3.24 6.97
CA ASN A 40 15.78 -4.36 7.52
C ASN A 40 14.64 -3.88 8.43
N ARG A 41 14.91 -2.87 9.25
CA ARG A 41 13.90 -2.29 10.14
C ARG A 41 12.86 -1.52 9.36
N ALA A 42 13.29 -0.75 8.36
CA ALA A 42 12.39 -0.01 7.50
C ALA A 42 11.46 -0.96 6.70
N LEU A 43 11.99 -2.09 6.20
CA LEU A 43 11.20 -3.16 5.56
C LEU A 43 10.20 -3.77 6.54
N THR A 44 10.62 -4.09 7.76
CA THR A 44 9.73 -4.63 8.80
C THR A 44 8.62 -3.64 9.15
N ASN A 45 8.96 -2.37 9.36
CA ASN A 45 7.99 -1.33 9.65
C ASN A 45 6.98 -1.16 8.51
N THR A 46 7.47 -1.11 7.26
CA THR A 46 6.61 -0.99 6.08
C THR A 46 5.67 -2.18 5.96
N THR A 47 6.19 -3.39 6.15
CA THR A 47 5.39 -4.62 6.12
C THR A 47 4.31 -4.59 7.20
N LEU A 48 4.68 -4.23 8.44
CA LEU A 48 3.74 -4.11 9.55
C LEU A 48 2.65 -3.06 9.27
N VAL A 49 3.05 -1.86 8.88
CA VAL A 49 2.11 -0.76 8.54
C VAL A 49 1.19 -1.20 7.41
N THR A 50 1.73 -1.74 6.33
CA THR A 50 0.95 -2.16 5.17
C THR A 50 -0.05 -3.26 5.52
N ILE A 51 0.36 -4.29 6.25
CA ILE A 51 -0.54 -5.38 6.67
C ILE A 51 -1.67 -4.84 7.55
N LEU A 52 -1.35 -4.01 8.54
CA LEU A 52 -2.36 -3.45 9.44
C LEU A 52 -3.32 -2.50 8.73
N VAL A 53 -2.85 -1.70 7.78
CA VAL A 53 -3.70 -0.85 6.94
C VAL A 53 -4.60 -1.71 6.04
N VAL A 54 -4.06 -2.75 5.39
CA VAL A 54 -4.85 -3.67 4.55
C VAL A 54 -5.95 -4.35 5.36
N LEU A 55 -5.60 -4.95 6.50
CA LEU A 55 -6.58 -5.64 7.35
C LEU A 55 -7.64 -4.67 7.90
N GLY A 56 -7.22 -3.48 8.34
CA GLY A 56 -8.11 -2.45 8.84
C GLY A 56 -9.07 -1.94 7.75
N GLN A 57 -8.55 -1.67 6.54
CA GLN A 57 -9.39 -1.25 5.42
C GLN A 57 -10.36 -2.33 4.95
N LEU A 58 -9.93 -3.60 4.89
CA LEU A 58 -10.84 -4.70 4.54
C LEU A 58 -11.97 -4.81 5.56
N LEU A 59 -11.65 -4.80 6.84
CA LEU A 59 -12.64 -4.89 7.92
C LEU A 59 -13.64 -3.73 7.85
N THR A 60 -13.16 -2.50 7.82
CA THR A 60 -14.03 -1.30 7.82
C THR A 60 -14.85 -1.20 6.53
N SER A 61 -14.28 -1.59 5.38
CA SER A 61 -14.98 -1.59 4.10
C SER A 61 -16.07 -2.66 4.03
N VAL A 62 -15.83 -3.86 4.56
CA VAL A 62 -16.82 -4.93 4.62
C VAL A 62 -18.00 -4.51 5.51
N VAL A 63 -17.72 -4.03 6.73
CA VAL A 63 -18.76 -3.61 7.67
C VAL A 63 -19.54 -2.40 7.12
N GLY A 64 -18.83 -1.38 6.64
CA GLY A 64 -19.46 -0.19 6.05
C GLY A 64 -20.21 -0.51 4.76
N GLY A 65 -19.61 -1.28 3.87
CA GLY A 65 -20.23 -1.74 2.62
C GLY A 65 -21.52 -2.53 2.87
N TYR A 66 -21.52 -3.44 3.84
CA TYR A 66 -22.69 -4.19 4.25
C TYR A 66 -23.79 -3.28 4.83
N ALA A 67 -23.41 -2.39 5.74
CA ALA A 67 -24.36 -1.45 6.33
C ALA A 67 -25.07 -0.60 5.27
N PHE A 68 -24.30 -0.01 4.35
CA PHE A 68 -24.86 0.83 3.29
C PHE A 68 -25.56 0.05 2.16
N ALA A 69 -25.26 -1.24 1.97
CA ALA A 69 -25.91 -2.06 0.95
C ALA A 69 -27.22 -2.69 1.45
N ARG A 70 -27.22 -3.20 2.69
CA ARG A 70 -28.23 -4.16 3.17
C ARG A 70 -29.06 -3.67 4.36
N LEU A 71 -28.49 -2.81 5.23
CA LEU A 71 -29.24 -2.32 6.36
C LEU A 71 -30.16 -1.14 5.96
N LYS A 72 -31.32 -1.07 6.59
CA LYS A 72 -32.28 0.02 6.42
C LYS A 72 -32.20 0.96 7.63
N PHE A 73 -31.75 2.18 7.40
CA PHE A 73 -31.75 3.24 8.41
C PHE A 73 -32.05 4.61 7.75
N PRO A 74 -32.61 5.56 8.50
CA PRO A 74 -32.94 6.88 7.96
C PRO A 74 -31.66 7.61 7.50
N GLY A 75 -31.73 8.24 6.33
CA GLY A 75 -30.62 9.02 5.78
C GLY A 75 -29.47 8.19 5.19
N ARG A 76 -29.58 6.86 5.08
CA ARG A 76 -28.54 5.95 4.59
C ARG A 76 -27.85 6.45 3.32
N ASP A 77 -28.62 6.72 2.28
CA ASP A 77 -28.08 7.08 0.97
C ASP A 77 -27.48 8.50 0.99
N THR A 78 -28.04 9.41 1.76
CA THR A 78 -27.49 10.75 1.98
C THR A 78 -26.15 10.69 2.70
N VAL A 79 -26.05 9.95 3.80
CA VAL A 79 -24.80 9.76 4.54
C VAL A 79 -23.74 9.10 3.64
N PHE A 80 -24.16 8.12 2.84
CA PHE A 80 -23.25 7.46 1.90
C PHE A 80 -22.69 8.41 0.85
N VAL A 81 -23.52 9.29 0.28
CA VAL A 81 -23.07 10.31 -0.70
C VAL A 81 -22.09 11.28 -0.06
N PHE A 82 -22.35 11.78 1.14
CA PHE A 82 -21.41 12.64 1.87
C PHE A 82 -20.10 11.91 2.19
N TYR A 83 -20.18 10.64 2.60
CA TYR A 83 -19.00 9.82 2.85
C TYR A 83 -18.16 9.64 1.57
N LEU A 84 -18.79 9.38 0.42
CA LEU A 84 -18.09 9.35 -0.86
C LEU A 84 -17.49 10.71 -1.24
N GLY A 85 -18.19 11.80 -0.91
CA GLY A 85 -17.70 13.16 -1.15
C GLY A 85 -16.34 13.43 -0.50
N THR A 86 -15.98 12.71 0.57
CA THR A 86 -14.66 12.85 1.21
C THR A 86 -13.50 12.47 0.30
N ILE A 87 -13.72 11.59 -0.69
CA ILE A 87 -12.69 11.22 -1.68
C ILE A 87 -12.29 12.40 -2.56
N MET A 88 -13.21 13.35 -2.75
CA MET A 88 -12.94 14.52 -3.60
C MET A 88 -11.99 15.52 -2.94
N ILE A 89 -11.76 15.43 -1.62
CA ILE A 89 -10.84 16.30 -0.91
C ILE A 89 -9.42 15.81 -1.17
N PRO A 90 -8.57 16.60 -1.87
CA PRO A 90 -7.20 16.19 -2.13
C PRO A 90 -6.43 16.01 -0.82
N PHE A 91 -5.76 14.87 -0.66
CA PHE A 91 -4.99 14.57 0.56
C PHE A 91 -3.97 15.67 0.91
N VAL A 92 -3.36 16.30 -0.11
CA VAL A 92 -2.39 17.39 0.10
C VAL A 92 -2.97 18.55 0.93
N MET A 93 -4.27 18.85 0.78
CA MET A 93 -4.94 19.89 1.58
C MET A 93 -5.13 19.47 3.03
N LEU A 94 -5.18 18.16 3.30
CA LEU A 94 -5.39 17.61 4.63
C LEU A 94 -4.09 17.40 5.40
N ILE A 95 -2.91 17.50 4.78
CA ILE A 95 -1.63 17.22 5.41
C ILE A 95 -1.42 18.08 6.67
N VAL A 96 -1.62 19.39 6.57
CA VAL A 96 -1.38 20.31 7.68
C VAL A 96 -2.37 20.09 8.83
N PRO A 97 -3.71 20.07 8.63
CA PRO A 97 -4.64 19.81 9.72
C PRO A 97 -4.47 18.40 10.31
N LEU A 98 -4.14 17.40 9.51
CA LEU A 98 -3.90 16.04 10.02
C LEU A 98 -2.60 15.99 10.86
N TYR A 99 -1.54 16.68 10.42
CA TYR A 99 -0.31 16.81 11.21
C TYR A 99 -0.58 17.48 12.57
N GLN A 100 -1.33 18.60 12.58
CA GLN A 100 -1.71 19.28 13.82
C GLN A 100 -2.49 18.33 14.75
N LEU A 101 -3.41 17.56 14.22
CA LEU A 101 -4.12 16.54 15.00
C LEU A 101 -3.15 15.53 15.60
N MET A 102 -2.18 15.03 14.82
CA MET A 102 -1.18 14.06 15.32
C MET A 102 -0.30 14.67 16.42
N VAL A 103 0.03 15.97 16.34
CA VAL A 103 0.74 16.67 17.41
C VAL A 103 -0.10 16.71 18.69
N VAL A 104 -1.37 17.09 18.60
CA VAL A 104 -2.27 17.20 19.76
C VAL A 104 -2.46 15.86 20.47
N ILE A 105 -2.61 14.77 19.72
CA ILE A 105 -2.79 13.42 20.30
C ILE A 105 -1.46 12.71 20.63
N GLY A 106 -0.30 13.35 20.38
CA GLY A 106 1.02 12.81 20.69
C GLY A 106 1.44 11.62 19.79
N TRP A 107 0.98 11.59 18.54
CA TRP A 107 1.28 10.51 17.59
C TRP A 107 2.33 10.87 16.54
N THR A 108 2.96 12.03 16.65
CA THR A 108 4.14 12.36 15.83
C THR A 108 5.26 11.36 16.09
N ASP A 109 5.98 11.00 15.02
CA ASP A 109 7.08 10.03 15.05
C ASP A 109 6.67 8.65 15.60
N ARG A 110 5.44 8.20 15.29
CA ARG A 110 4.93 6.88 15.67
C ARG A 110 4.30 6.17 14.48
N LEU A 111 4.52 4.85 14.38
CA LEU A 111 3.89 4.03 13.33
C LEU A 111 2.35 4.04 13.42
N ALA A 112 1.78 4.27 14.59
CA ALA A 112 0.33 4.43 14.76
C ALA A 112 -0.25 5.53 13.86
N ALA A 113 0.47 6.63 13.67
CA ALA A 113 0.07 7.72 12.77
C ALA A 113 0.08 7.31 11.28
N LEU A 114 0.81 6.26 10.93
CA LEU A 114 0.84 5.69 9.59
C LEU A 114 -0.25 4.62 9.38
N ILE A 115 -0.90 4.17 10.44
CA ILE A 115 -1.86 3.07 10.41
C ILE A 115 -3.28 3.58 10.63
N ILE A 116 -3.55 4.17 11.80
CA ILE A 116 -4.91 4.45 12.28
C ILE A 116 -5.72 5.38 11.36
N PRO A 117 -5.17 6.49 10.83
CA PRO A 117 -5.92 7.35 9.90
C PRO A 117 -6.29 6.65 8.59
N TRP A 118 -5.54 5.62 8.22
CA TRP A 118 -5.64 4.96 6.92
C TRP A 118 -6.44 3.66 6.92
N ILE A 119 -6.90 3.18 8.10
CA ILE A 119 -7.75 1.98 8.17
C ILE A 119 -9.19 2.22 7.70
N PHE A 120 -9.60 3.48 7.54
CA PHE A 120 -10.91 3.86 7.01
C PHE A 120 -10.77 4.35 5.57
N THR A 121 -11.61 3.84 4.67
CA THR A 121 -11.58 4.23 3.26
C THR A 121 -12.98 4.29 2.67
N ALA A 122 -13.35 5.45 2.14
CA ALA A 122 -14.61 5.60 1.45
C ALA A 122 -14.62 4.83 0.12
N TYR A 123 -13.47 4.73 -0.56
CA TYR A 123 -13.31 3.92 -1.77
C TYR A 123 -13.58 2.44 -1.51
N GLY A 124 -12.95 1.86 -0.49
CA GLY A 124 -13.15 0.44 -0.14
C GLY A 124 -14.61 0.15 0.28
N THR A 125 -15.20 1.04 1.07
CA THR A 125 -16.61 0.94 1.46
C THR A 125 -17.52 1.01 0.22
N PHE A 126 -17.23 1.88 -0.74
CA PHE A 126 -17.95 1.95 -2.01
C PHE A 126 -17.84 0.66 -2.80
N LEU A 127 -16.63 0.14 -2.96
CA LEU A 127 -16.37 -1.10 -3.70
C LEU A 127 -17.17 -2.27 -3.10
N MET A 128 -17.09 -2.44 -1.79
CA MET A 128 -17.81 -3.51 -1.09
C MET A 128 -19.32 -3.31 -1.14
N ARG A 129 -19.81 -2.07 -1.01
CA ARG A 129 -21.25 -1.78 -1.18
C ARG A 129 -21.74 -2.16 -2.58
N GLN A 130 -20.99 -1.79 -3.64
CA GLN A 130 -21.38 -2.16 -5.01
C GLN A 130 -21.41 -3.67 -5.19
N HIS A 131 -20.40 -4.38 -4.67
CA HIS A 131 -20.38 -5.83 -4.72
C HIS A 131 -21.56 -6.45 -3.96
N PHE A 132 -21.85 -6.01 -2.74
CA PHE A 132 -22.97 -6.56 -1.96
C PHE A 132 -24.35 -6.26 -2.58
N ILE A 133 -24.54 -5.14 -3.26
CA ILE A 133 -25.81 -4.83 -3.94
C ILE A 133 -26.11 -5.83 -5.05
N THR A 134 -25.09 -6.36 -5.74
CA THR A 134 -25.27 -7.33 -6.83
C THR A 134 -25.58 -8.74 -6.35
N PHE A 135 -25.39 -9.02 -5.06
CA PHE A 135 -25.67 -10.33 -4.49
C PHE A 135 -27.17 -10.56 -4.36
N PRO A 136 -27.72 -11.76 -4.73
CA PRO A 136 -29.14 -12.07 -4.66
C PRO A 136 -29.68 -11.92 -3.23
N LYS A 137 -30.79 -11.18 -3.09
CA LYS A 137 -31.43 -10.97 -1.76
C LYS A 137 -32.10 -12.23 -1.24
N GLU A 138 -32.53 -13.08 -2.13
CA GLU A 138 -33.23 -14.34 -1.85
C GLU A 138 -32.39 -15.25 -0.96
N ILE A 139 -31.06 -15.23 -1.12
CA ILE A 139 -30.14 -16.01 -0.29
C ILE A 139 -30.11 -15.46 1.15
N GLU A 140 -30.12 -14.14 1.32
CA GLU A 140 -30.19 -13.53 2.67
C GLU A 140 -31.55 -13.78 3.34
N GLU A 141 -32.65 -13.69 2.57
CA GLU A 141 -34.00 -13.92 3.06
C GLU A 141 -34.18 -15.38 3.51
N ALA A 142 -33.66 -16.34 2.73
CA ALA A 142 -33.65 -17.74 3.11
C ALA A 142 -32.87 -17.98 4.42
N ALA A 143 -31.67 -17.41 4.52
CA ALA A 143 -30.84 -17.53 5.73
C ALA A 143 -31.53 -16.90 6.96
N LEU A 144 -32.25 -15.79 6.79
CA LEU A 144 -33.02 -15.18 7.87
C LEU A 144 -34.21 -16.07 8.32
N LEU A 145 -34.87 -16.75 7.39
CA LEU A 145 -35.94 -17.73 7.69
C LEU A 145 -35.38 -18.95 8.44
N ASP A 146 -34.16 -19.35 8.13
CA ASP A 146 -33.41 -20.40 8.85
C ASP A 146 -32.87 -19.93 10.22
N GLY A 147 -33.15 -18.70 10.63
CA GLY A 147 -32.76 -18.14 11.93
C GLY A 147 -31.34 -17.56 12.01
N ALA A 148 -30.66 -17.38 10.87
CA ALA A 148 -29.33 -16.78 10.86
C ALA A 148 -29.38 -15.30 11.26
N SER A 149 -28.45 -14.88 12.12
CA SER A 149 -28.25 -13.45 12.44
C SER A 149 -27.60 -12.69 11.28
N ARG A 150 -27.73 -11.36 11.26
CA ARG A 150 -27.10 -10.49 10.27
C ARG A 150 -25.58 -10.67 10.23
N LEU A 151 -24.94 -10.89 11.38
CA LEU A 151 -23.51 -11.13 11.45
C LEU A 151 -23.12 -12.49 10.83
N GLN A 152 -23.92 -13.53 11.06
CA GLN A 152 -23.71 -14.84 10.42
C GLN A 152 -23.87 -14.74 8.91
N ILE A 153 -24.87 -14.04 8.40
CA ILE A 153 -25.03 -13.80 6.97
C ILE A 153 -23.79 -13.10 6.39
N LEU A 154 -23.32 -12.04 7.06
CA LEU A 154 -22.13 -11.31 6.61
C LEU A 154 -20.90 -12.22 6.59
N THR A 155 -20.64 -12.95 7.69
CA THR A 155 -19.37 -13.68 7.86
C THR A 155 -19.36 -15.04 7.17
N GLN A 156 -20.50 -15.73 7.08
CA GLN A 156 -20.57 -17.11 6.56
C GLN A 156 -21.05 -17.17 5.11
N ILE A 157 -21.72 -16.12 4.61
CA ILE A 157 -22.26 -16.11 3.26
C ILE A 157 -21.58 -15.02 2.41
N LEU A 158 -21.72 -13.76 2.81
CA LEU A 158 -21.29 -12.64 1.98
C LEU A 158 -19.77 -12.49 1.87
N ILE A 159 -19.02 -12.60 2.98
CA ILE A 159 -17.56 -12.51 2.95
C ILE A 159 -16.94 -13.63 2.10
N PRO A 160 -17.28 -14.93 2.28
CA PRO A 160 -16.76 -16.00 1.43
C PRO A 160 -17.10 -15.81 -0.06
N ALA A 161 -18.32 -15.37 -0.37
CA ALA A 161 -18.74 -15.09 -1.75
C ALA A 161 -18.02 -13.84 -2.36
N SER A 162 -17.43 -12.99 -1.52
CA SER A 162 -16.77 -11.74 -1.95
C SER A 162 -15.27 -11.84 -2.04
N VAL A 163 -14.67 -13.03 -1.92
CA VAL A 163 -13.21 -13.21 -1.95
C VAL A 163 -12.54 -12.52 -3.14
N PRO A 164 -13.03 -12.58 -4.38
CA PRO A 164 -12.41 -11.86 -5.50
C PRO A 164 -12.39 -10.34 -5.32
N ALA A 165 -13.49 -9.76 -4.85
CA ALA A 165 -13.58 -8.31 -4.59
C ALA A 165 -12.68 -7.89 -3.43
N LEU A 166 -12.62 -8.70 -2.37
CA LEU A 166 -11.74 -8.48 -1.22
C LEU A 166 -10.26 -8.58 -1.61
N ALA A 167 -9.89 -9.57 -2.44
CA ALA A 167 -8.53 -9.71 -2.94
C ALA A 167 -8.12 -8.53 -3.82
N THR A 168 -9.03 -8.03 -4.65
CA THR A 168 -8.83 -6.83 -5.46
C THR A 168 -8.57 -5.62 -4.56
N GLN A 169 -9.44 -5.38 -3.58
CA GLN A 169 -9.26 -4.28 -2.62
C GLN A 169 -7.95 -4.42 -1.84
N ALA A 170 -7.64 -5.62 -1.34
CA ALA A 170 -6.40 -5.89 -0.60
C ALA A 170 -5.16 -5.53 -1.43
N THR A 171 -5.15 -5.90 -2.72
CA THR A 171 -4.03 -5.62 -3.60
C THR A 171 -3.85 -4.12 -3.82
N PHE A 172 -4.92 -3.37 -4.11
CA PHE A 172 -4.83 -1.92 -4.28
C PHE A 172 -4.41 -1.22 -2.99
N THR A 173 -4.97 -1.63 -1.84
CA THR A 173 -4.58 -1.08 -0.54
C THR A 173 -3.12 -1.38 -0.22
N PHE A 174 -2.65 -2.60 -0.52
CA PHE A 174 -1.24 -2.97 -0.34
C PHE A 174 -0.33 -2.06 -1.16
N LEU A 175 -0.61 -1.91 -2.46
CA LEU A 175 0.21 -1.06 -3.35
C LEU A 175 0.21 0.40 -2.88
N TYR A 176 -0.92 0.91 -2.43
CA TYR A 176 -1.05 2.26 -1.88
C TYR A 176 -0.23 2.45 -0.60
N ALA A 177 -0.40 1.57 0.39
CA ALA A 177 0.26 1.66 1.68
C ALA A 177 1.77 1.42 1.58
N TRP A 178 2.20 0.44 0.77
CA TRP A 178 3.62 0.12 0.54
C TRP A 178 4.38 1.27 -0.08
N ASN A 179 3.78 1.96 -1.06
CA ASN A 179 4.42 3.06 -1.78
C ASN A 179 4.16 4.44 -1.13
N SER A 180 3.51 4.48 0.04
CA SER A 180 3.24 5.74 0.73
C SER A 180 4.54 6.44 1.12
N PHE A 181 4.70 7.70 0.68
CA PHE A 181 5.92 8.48 0.92
C PHE A 181 5.65 9.84 1.59
N ILE A 182 4.72 10.62 1.06
CA ILE A 182 4.51 12.01 1.51
C ILE A 182 4.13 12.06 3.00
N TRP A 183 3.20 11.21 3.43
CA TRP A 183 2.76 11.21 4.82
C TRP A 183 3.84 10.73 5.80
N PRO A 184 4.54 9.61 5.56
CA PRO A 184 5.72 9.24 6.35
C PRO A 184 6.77 10.35 6.42
N LEU A 185 7.05 11.05 5.31
CA LEU A 185 8.04 12.13 5.26
C LEU A 185 7.67 13.31 6.19
N VAL A 186 6.37 13.58 6.34
CA VAL A 186 5.86 14.69 7.17
C VAL A 186 5.79 14.30 8.65
N ILE A 187 5.39 13.04 8.95
CA ILE A 187 5.02 12.66 10.32
C ILE A 187 6.13 11.93 11.09
N ILE A 188 7.04 11.25 10.38
CA ILE A 188 8.15 10.52 10.99
C ILE A 188 9.40 11.42 11.04
N ASN A 189 10.07 11.43 12.17
CA ASN A 189 11.33 12.16 12.32
C ASN A 189 12.44 11.48 11.53
N VAL A 190 13.01 12.18 10.55
CA VAL A 190 14.08 11.68 9.69
C VAL A 190 15.35 11.30 10.50
N GLY A 191 15.58 11.93 11.65
CA GLY A 191 16.68 11.59 12.56
C GLY A 191 16.45 10.32 13.39
N ASN A 192 15.21 9.80 13.43
CA ASN A 192 14.86 8.59 14.18
C ASN A 192 14.65 7.40 13.24
N GLU A 193 15.75 6.73 12.85
CA GLU A 193 15.71 5.60 11.94
C GLU A 193 14.86 4.41 12.45
N LYS A 194 14.52 4.38 13.75
CA LYS A 194 13.72 3.30 14.33
C LYS A 194 12.30 3.23 13.76
N ASN A 195 11.75 4.37 13.35
CA ASN A 195 10.39 4.50 12.85
C ASN A 195 10.34 4.69 11.32
N HIS A 196 11.49 4.63 10.64
CA HIS A 196 11.51 4.73 9.19
C HIS A 196 10.70 3.61 8.54
N VAL A 197 9.93 3.97 7.53
CA VAL A 197 9.38 3.07 6.53
C VAL A 197 10.27 3.07 5.29
N LEU A 198 10.12 2.08 4.43
CA LEU A 198 11.01 1.83 3.29
C LEU A 198 11.18 3.06 2.38
N THR A 199 10.09 3.71 2.01
CA THR A 199 10.10 4.90 1.14
C THR A 199 10.89 6.06 1.76
N LEU A 200 10.77 6.27 3.07
CA LEU A 200 11.53 7.27 3.80
C LEU A 200 13.01 6.87 3.91
N ALA A 201 13.30 5.60 4.22
CA ALA A 201 14.67 5.09 4.29
C ALA A 201 15.38 5.21 2.94
N LEU A 202 14.71 4.92 1.82
CA LEU A 202 15.26 5.13 0.47
C LEU A 202 15.53 6.59 0.16
N ASN A 203 14.67 7.51 0.63
CA ASN A 203 14.89 8.93 0.46
C ASN A 203 16.14 9.41 1.25
N VAL A 204 16.34 8.91 2.47
CA VAL A 204 17.54 9.19 3.28
C VAL A 204 18.79 8.58 2.62
N LEU A 205 18.69 7.35 2.11
CA LEU A 205 19.78 6.70 1.36
C LEU A 205 20.19 7.53 0.16
N ARG A 206 19.23 8.05 -0.62
CA ARG A 206 19.50 8.94 -1.76
C ARG A 206 20.31 10.18 -1.36
N GLY A 207 20.06 10.75 -0.19
CA GLY A 207 20.83 11.87 0.33
C GLY A 207 22.23 11.50 0.78
N ARG A 208 22.43 10.28 1.34
CA ARG A 208 23.73 9.79 1.85
C ARG A 208 24.62 9.18 0.77
N ALA A 209 24.02 8.57 -0.23
CA ALA A 209 24.69 7.83 -1.29
C ALA A 209 24.59 8.54 -2.65
N ALA A 210 24.55 9.88 -2.65
CA ALA A 210 24.38 10.68 -3.88
C ALA A 210 25.45 10.35 -4.94
N ASP A 211 26.67 10.03 -4.51
CA ASP A 211 27.81 9.71 -5.38
C ASP A 211 27.90 8.21 -5.75
N THR A 212 26.97 7.38 -5.25
CA THR A 212 26.95 5.92 -5.46
C THR A 212 25.58 5.46 -6.00
N PRO A 213 25.27 5.74 -7.28
CA PRO A 213 23.95 5.41 -7.87
C PRO A 213 23.63 3.90 -7.83
N ASN A 214 24.64 3.03 -7.82
CA ASN A 214 24.50 1.58 -7.68
C ASN A 214 23.79 1.20 -6.37
N LEU A 215 24.06 1.87 -5.25
CA LEU A 215 23.40 1.60 -3.98
C LEU A 215 21.94 2.06 -4.00
N ILE A 216 21.64 3.22 -4.63
CA ILE A 216 20.28 3.72 -4.79
C ILE A 216 19.46 2.73 -5.64
N LEU A 217 20.03 2.24 -6.74
CA LEU A 217 19.38 1.26 -7.61
C LEU A 217 19.16 -0.09 -6.90
N ALA A 218 20.14 -0.55 -6.11
CA ALA A 218 20.00 -1.77 -5.31
C ALA A 218 18.88 -1.63 -4.27
N GLY A 219 18.77 -0.48 -3.58
CA GLY A 219 17.67 -0.18 -2.67
C GLY A 219 16.31 -0.15 -3.35
N ALA A 220 16.22 0.46 -4.54
CA ALA A 220 15.00 0.48 -5.33
C ALA A 220 14.60 -0.94 -5.80
N ALA A 221 15.58 -1.78 -6.17
CA ALA A 221 15.33 -3.17 -6.55
C ALA A 221 14.76 -3.99 -5.37
N ILE A 222 15.27 -3.80 -4.15
CA ILE A 222 14.70 -4.41 -2.95
C ILE A 222 13.24 -3.96 -2.74
N ALA A 223 12.97 -2.67 -2.93
CA ALA A 223 11.66 -2.09 -2.67
C ALA A 223 10.56 -2.58 -3.62
N ILE A 224 10.91 -2.93 -4.86
CA ILE A 224 9.94 -3.34 -5.88
C ILE A 224 9.52 -4.81 -5.75
N ILE A 225 10.32 -5.66 -5.10
CA ILE A 225 10.06 -7.10 -5.00
C ILE A 225 8.70 -7.41 -4.35
N PRO A 226 8.33 -6.89 -3.15
CA PRO A 226 7.05 -7.20 -2.55
C PRO A 226 5.84 -6.75 -3.37
N PRO A 227 5.79 -5.53 -3.95
CA PRO A 227 4.74 -5.15 -4.89
C PRO A 227 4.60 -6.08 -6.09
N LEU A 228 5.71 -6.52 -6.70
CA LEU A 228 5.68 -7.48 -7.80
C LEU A 228 5.08 -8.81 -7.39
N ILE A 229 5.47 -9.34 -6.23
CA ILE A 229 4.93 -10.59 -5.70
C ILE A 229 3.42 -10.46 -5.50
N VAL A 230 2.97 -9.41 -4.81
CA VAL A 230 1.54 -9.18 -4.56
C VAL A 230 0.76 -9.00 -5.86
N PHE A 231 1.33 -8.29 -6.84
CA PHE A 231 0.71 -8.12 -8.14
C PHE A 231 0.57 -9.44 -8.91
N ILE A 232 1.63 -10.25 -8.97
CA ILE A 232 1.62 -11.56 -9.66
C ILE A 232 0.54 -12.49 -9.08
N PHE A 233 0.40 -12.53 -7.75
CA PHE A 233 -0.64 -13.34 -7.11
C PHE A 233 -2.03 -12.70 -7.17
N GLY A 234 -2.11 -11.37 -7.15
CA GLY A 234 -3.36 -10.61 -7.17
C GLY A 234 -4.02 -10.52 -8.55
N GLN A 235 -3.25 -10.54 -9.65
CA GLN A 235 -3.75 -10.30 -11.01
C GLN A 235 -4.91 -11.22 -11.42
N ARG A 236 -4.92 -12.48 -10.98
CA ARG A 236 -5.99 -13.44 -11.30
C ARG A 236 -7.37 -12.96 -10.82
N PHE A 237 -7.44 -12.28 -9.68
CA PHE A 237 -8.70 -11.80 -9.12
C PHE A 237 -9.26 -10.59 -9.89
N PHE A 238 -8.39 -9.79 -10.53
CA PHE A 238 -8.84 -8.68 -11.39
C PHE A 238 -9.49 -9.21 -12.66
N VAL A 239 -8.91 -10.22 -13.28
CA VAL A 239 -9.44 -10.83 -14.51
C VAL A 239 -10.82 -11.44 -14.24
N GLU A 240 -11.00 -12.14 -13.13
CA GLU A 240 -12.28 -12.73 -12.74
C GLU A 240 -13.36 -11.68 -12.48
N SER A 241 -13.00 -10.55 -11.83
CA SER A 241 -13.96 -9.48 -11.54
C SER A 241 -14.44 -8.76 -12.80
N VAL A 242 -13.59 -8.59 -13.81
CA VAL A 242 -13.92 -7.97 -15.09
C VAL A 242 -14.72 -8.93 -15.96
N ALA A 243 -14.36 -10.21 -15.98
CA ALA A 243 -15.07 -11.24 -16.76
C ALA A 243 -16.51 -11.43 -16.27
N SER A 244 -16.73 -11.41 -14.96
CA SER A 244 -18.09 -11.53 -14.38
C SER A 244 -18.99 -10.32 -14.66
N SER A 245 -18.43 -9.15 -14.92
CA SER A 245 -19.18 -7.94 -15.28
C SER A 245 -19.49 -7.84 -16.79
N GLY A 246 -18.72 -8.57 -17.63
CA GLY A 246 -18.86 -8.55 -19.09
C GLY A 246 -19.86 -9.56 -19.68
N VAL A 247 -20.38 -10.52 -18.91
CA VAL A 247 -21.31 -11.57 -19.37
C VAL A 247 -22.77 -11.23 -18.99
N LYS A 248 -23.17 -9.96 -19.12
CA LYS A 248 -24.57 -9.54 -19.14
C LYS A 248 -24.90 -9.08 -20.57
N GLY A 249 -25.04 -10.02 -21.46
CA GLY A 249 -25.62 -9.90 -22.77
C GLY A 249 -26.69 -10.95 -22.93
#